data_225690868bc01355346657e1d8bb09d5
#
_entry.id   225690868bc01355346657e1d8bb09d5
#
_cell.length_a   1.000
_cell.length_b   1.000
_cell.length_c   1.000
_cell.angle_alpha   90.00
_cell.angle_beta   90.00
_cell.angle_gamma   90.00
#
_symmetry.space_group_name_H-M   'P 1'
#
loop_
_entity.id
_entity.type
_entity.pdbx_description
1 polymer ?
#
loop_
_entity_poly.entity_id
_entity_poly.type
_entity_poly.pdbx_seq_one_letter_code
_entity_poly.pdbx_strand_id
1 'polypeptide(L)' 'MDPIKKLLKMMDWQDANRPLKVEEKAKLMKLSDNEFENKLHQMALDFKNDGVIRV' A
#
# COMPACT_ATOMS: atom_id res chain seq x y z
N MET A 1 -0.63 1.47 -15.65
CA MET A 1 -0.06 0.21 -15.12
C MET A 1 -1.06 -0.93 -15.28
N ASP A 2 -0.56 -2.07 -15.67
CA ASP A 2 -1.36 -3.27 -15.81
C ASP A 2 -1.96 -3.67 -14.44
N PRO A 3 -3.23 -4.05 -14.37
CA PRO A 3 -3.83 -4.50 -13.11
C PRO A 3 -3.05 -5.63 -12.43
N ILE A 4 -2.49 -6.53 -13.23
CA ILE A 4 -1.68 -7.62 -12.68
C ILE A 4 -0.43 -7.09 -11.99
N LYS A 5 0.21 -6.09 -12.57
CA LYS A 5 1.39 -5.46 -11.95
C LYS A 5 1.02 -4.77 -10.65
N LYS A 6 -0.14 -4.14 -10.59
CA LYS A 6 -0.64 -3.54 -9.35
C LYS A 6 -0.82 -4.58 -8.26
N LEU A 7 -1.41 -5.71 -8.62
CA LEU A 7 -1.60 -6.81 -7.67
C LEU A 7 -0.27 -7.33 -7.14
N LEU A 8 0.70 -7.52 -8.03
CA LEU A 8 2.02 -7.98 -7.62
C LEU A 8 2.70 -6.97 -6.69
N LYS A 9 2.62 -5.69 -6.99
CA LYS A 9 3.17 -4.65 -6.13
C LYS A 9 2.49 -4.62 -4.76
N MET A 10 1.17 -4.82 -4.73
CA MET A 10 0.45 -4.90 -3.47
C MET A 10 0.90 -6.10 -2.63
N MET A 11 1.12 -7.24 -3.27
CA MET A 11 1.62 -8.42 -2.58
C MET A 11 3.00 -8.17 -1.97
N ASP A 12 3.92 -7.60 -2.74
CA ASP A 12 5.25 -7.25 -2.25
C ASP A 12 5.16 -6.26 -1.08
N TRP A 13 4.29 -5.27 -1.22
CA TRP A 13 4.09 -4.28 -0.17
C TRP A 13 3.58 -4.93 1.11
N GLN A 14 2.63 -5.86 1.00
CA GLN A 14 2.08 -6.57 2.15
C GLN A 14 3.13 -7.39 2.86
N ASP A 15 3.99 -8.06 2.11
CA ASP A 15 5.09 -8.83 2.68
C ASP A 15 6.06 -7.95 3.47
N ALA A 16 6.31 -6.75 2.96
CA ALA A 16 7.25 -5.83 3.59
C ALA A 16 6.64 -5.03 4.75
N ASN A 17 5.32 -4.91 4.79
CA ASN A 17 4.64 -4.05 5.78
C ASN A 17 3.55 -4.81 6.53
N ARG A 18 2.33 -4.81 5.99
CA ARG A 18 1.18 -5.45 6.63
C ARG A 18 0.16 -5.89 5.57
N PRO A 19 -0.75 -6.81 5.93
CA PRO A 19 -1.83 -7.17 5.01
C PRO A 19 -2.73 -5.98 4.71
N LEU A 20 -3.15 -5.87 3.46
CA LEU A 20 -4.10 -4.85 3.02
C LEU A 20 -5.52 -5.37 3.16
N LYS A 21 -6.42 -4.50 3.60
CA LYS A 21 -7.84 -4.82 3.65
C LYS A 21 -8.43 -4.80 2.25
N VAL A 22 -9.53 -5.51 2.06
CA VAL A 22 -10.21 -5.56 0.76
C VAL A 22 -10.56 -4.16 0.27
N GLU A 23 -11.02 -3.30 1.17
CA GLU A 23 -11.36 -1.91 0.84
C GLU A 23 -10.16 -1.12 0.36
N GLU A 24 -9.02 -1.31 1.01
CA GLU A 24 -7.77 -0.64 0.62
C GLU A 24 -7.32 -1.10 -0.76
N LYS A 25 -7.37 -2.41 -1.02
CA LYS A 25 -7.02 -2.95 -2.32
C LYS A 25 -7.91 -2.39 -3.43
N ALA A 26 -9.21 -2.31 -3.17
CA ALA A 26 -10.17 -1.79 -4.15
C ALA A 26 -9.87 -0.33 -4.49
N LYS A 27 -9.57 0.47 -3.49
CA LYS A 27 -9.20 1.88 -3.71
C LYS A 27 -7.91 2.02 -4.48
N LEU A 28 -6.91 1.23 -4.12
CA LEU A 28 -5.61 1.26 -4.79
C LEU A 28 -5.73 0.90 -6.26
N MET A 29 -6.56 -0.08 -6.59
CA MET A 29 -6.76 -0.50 -7.97
C MET A 29 -7.37 0.60 -8.85
N LYS A 30 -8.09 1.55 -8.26
CA LYS A 30 -8.71 2.65 -8.99
C LYS A 30 -7.79 3.84 -9.21
N LEU A 31 -6.67 3.89 -8.52
CA LEU A 31 -5.75 5.01 -8.61
C LEU A 31 -4.91 4.95 -9.88
N SER A 32 -4.45 6.12 -10.36
CA SER A 32 -3.46 6.19 -11.42
C SER A 32 -2.14 5.61 -10.92
N ASP A 33 -1.21 5.35 -11.84
CA ASP A 33 0.08 4.76 -11.49
C ASP A 33 0.82 5.58 -10.44
N ASN A 34 0.91 6.88 -10.65
CA ASN A 34 1.60 7.76 -9.71
C ASN A 34 0.91 7.79 -8.35
N GLU A 35 -0.41 7.90 -8.34
CA GLU A 35 -1.18 7.93 -7.10
C GLU A 35 -1.09 6.59 -6.37
N PHE A 36 -1.10 5.50 -7.12
CA PHE A 36 -0.99 4.16 -6.55
C PHE A 36 0.34 4.01 -5.80
N GLU A 37 1.44 4.36 -6.43
CA GLU A 37 2.76 4.27 -5.81
C GLU A 37 2.90 5.22 -4.63
N ASN A 38 2.44 6.45 -4.79
CA ASN A 38 2.47 7.44 -3.70
C ASN A 38 1.65 6.97 -2.51
N LYS A 39 0.48 6.39 -2.77
CA LYS A 39 -0.39 5.91 -1.70
C LYS A 39 0.26 4.76 -0.95
N LEU A 40 0.85 3.81 -1.66
CA LEU A 40 1.56 2.70 -1.01
C LEU A 40 2.70 3.20 -0.15
N HIS A 41 3.47 4.16 -0.67
CA HIS A 41 4.57 4.76 0.07
C HIS A 41 4.06 5.46 1.34
N GLN A 42 3.01 6.24 1.21
CA GLN A 42 2.42 6.98 2.33
C GLN A 42 1.89 6.02 3.39
N MET A 43 1.21 4.96 2.96
CA MET A 43 0.70 3.96 3.89
C MET A 43 1.83 3.24 4.63
N ALA A 44 2.95 2.99 3.96
CA ALA A 44 4.11 2.39 4.61
C ALA A 44 4.68 3.31 5.68
N LEU A 45 4.77 4.60 5.41
CA LEU A 45 5.22 5.57 6.38
C LEU A 45 4.28 5.66 7.58
N ASP A 46 2.98 5.68 7.31
CA ASP A 46 1.97 5.71 8.38
C ASP A 46 2.06 4.46 9.25
N PHE A 47 2.24 3.32 8.64
CA PHE A 47 2.37 2.06 9.37
C PHE A 47 3.61 2.06 10.25
N LYS A 48 4.73 2.54 9.74
CA LYS A 48 5.97 2.65 10.52
C LYS A 48 5.82 3.61 11.68
N ASN A 49 5.15 4.74 11.44
CA ASN A 49 4.93 5.74 12.47
C ASN A 49 4.01 5.19 13.58
N ASP A 50 2.99 4.43 13.20
CA ASP A 50 2.10 3.79 14.18
C ASP A 50 2.84 2.75 15.01
N GLY A 51 3.87 2.15 14.44
CA GLY A 51 4.69 1.16 15.14
C GLY A 51 5.70 1.79 16.09
N VAL A 52 5.90 3.10 16.03
CA VAL A 52 6.84 3.80 16.91
C VAL A 52 6.17 4.05 18.25
N ILE A 53 6.80 3.56 19.29
CA ILE A 53 6.31 3.78 20.64
C ILE A 53 6.67 5.22 21.04
N ARG A 54 5.65 5.95 21.40
CA ARG A 54 5.83 7.31 21.89
C ARG A 54 5.71 7.32 23.39
N VAL A 55 6.73 7.78 23.96
CA VAL A 55 6.79 7.82 25.41
C VAL A 55 6.65 9.25 25.86
#